data_dba2fc8a960ec86ffa91c3e899b3bf7e
#
_entry.id   dba2fc8a960ec86ffa91c3e899b3bf7e
#
_cell.length_a   1.000
_cell.length_b   1.000
_cell.length_c   1.000
_cell.angle_alpha   90.00
_cell.angle_beta   90.00
_cell.angle_gamma   90.00
#
_symmetry.space_group_name_H-M   'P 1'
#
loop_
_entity.id
_entity.type
_entity.pdbx_description
1 polymer ?
#
loop_
_entity_poly.entity_id
_entity_poly.type
_entity_poly.pdbx_seq_one_letter_code
_entity_poly.pdbx_strand_id
1 'polypeptide(L)'
;MRVDGRDCLMLAGSNYLDLAGDARVIAAAQRAAAEYGTAAAGSRLINGNLALHEELEGELARFTGHSAALVFSSGYMANLGVLGALCGPDDVIVSDSLNHASIIDACRLSRAQTRVFAHNDPEDLARVAAGLTGFRRRVLVCDGVYSMD
;
A
#
# COMPACT_ATOMS: atom_id res chain seq x y z
N MET A 1 -5.56 -25.21 1.37
CA MET A 1 -5.43 -25.19 -0.09
C MET A 1 -5.02 -26.56 -0.63
N ARG A 2 -5.19 -26.82 -1.92
CA ARG A 2 -4.80 -28.09 -2.54
C ARG A 2 -3.57 -27.91 -3.42
N VAL A 3 -2.50 -28.66 -3.12
CA VAL A 3 -1.23 -28.64 -3.88
C VAL A 3 -0.93 -30.07 -4.32
N ASP A 4 -0.74 -30.30 -5.61
CA ASP A 4 -0.48 -31.64 -6.19
C ASP A 4 -1.47 -32.73 -5.71
N GLY A 5 -2.76 -32.36 -5.60
CA GLY A 5 -3.83 -33.25 -5.16
C GLY A 5 -3.90 -33.51 -3.66
N ARG A 6 -3.03 -32.91 -2.85
CA ARG A 6 -3.00 -33.04 -1.37
C ARG A 6 -3.57 -31.80 -0.72
N ASP A 7 -4.34 -31.97 0.34
CA ASP A 7 -4.80 -30.85 1.16
C ASP A 7 -3.67 -30.38 2.07
N CYS A 8 -3.29 -29.10 1.91
CA CYS A 8 -2.20 -28.47 2.63
C CYS A 8 -2.71 -27.28 3.42
N LEU A 9 -2.17 -27.10 4.64
CA LEU A 9 -2.36 -25.87 5.41
C LEU A 9 -1.46 -24.79 4.82
N MET A 10 -2.05 -23.64 4.46
CA MET A 10 -1.29 -22.48 3.97
C MET A 10 -0.80 -21.68 5.17
N LEU A 11 0.52 -21.68 5.40
CA LEU A 11 1.17 -20.89 6.44
C LEU A 11 1.92 -19.67 5.88
N ALA A 12 2.17 -19.68 4.56
CA ALA A 12 2.83 -18.58 3.87
C ALA A 12 1.79 -17.79 3.05
N GLY A 13 1.53 -16.56 3.41
CA GLY A 13 0.59 -15.71 2.70
C GLY A 13 0.04 -14.60 3.59
N SER A 14 -0.64 -13.62 2.97
CA SER A 14 -1.14 -12.42 3.65
C SER A 14 -2.56 -12.57 4.21
N ASN A 15 -3.13 -13.77 4.26
CA ASN A 15 -4.47 -14.03 4.79
C ASN A 15 -4.47 -14.19 6.32
N TYR A 16 -3.88 -13.24 7.04
CA TYR A 16 -3.59 -13.34 8.49
C TYR A 16 -4.83 -13.59 9.37
N LEU A 17 -6.00 -13.10 8.98
CA LEU A 17 -7.25 -13.25 9.72
C LEU A 17 -8.15 -14.35 9.13
N ASP A 18 -7.66 -15.11 8.15
CA ASP A 18 -8.40 -16.15 7.43
C ASP A 18 -9.74 -15.70 6.82
N LEU A 19 -9.83 -14.43 6.43
CA LEU A 19 -11.05 -13.84 5.90
C LEU A 19 -11.31 -14.17 4.43
N ALA A 20 -10.32 -14.65 3.69
CA ALA A 20 -10.49 -14.96 2.27
C ALA A 20 -11.53 -16.09 2.02
N GLY A 21 -11.73 -16.99 2.99
CA GLY A 21 -12.71 -18.05 2.97
C GLY A 21 -14.00 -17.76 3.78
N ASP A 22 -14.10 -16.60 4.42
CA ASP A 22 -15.27 -16.27 5.26
C ASP A 22 -16.54 -16.15 4.42
N ALA A 23 -17.58 -16.90 4.79
CA ALA A 23 -18.85 -16.94 4.04
C ALA A 23 -19.52 -15.57 3.92
N ARG A 24 -19.34 -14.68 4.90
CA ARG A 24 -19.88 -13.31 4.87
C ARG A 24 -19.17 -12.46 3.82
N VAL A 25 -17.85 -12.59 3.71
CA VAL A 25 -17.03 -11.90 2.71
C VAL A 25 -17.37 -12.39 1.32
N ILE A 26 -17.46 -13.72 1.14
CA ILE A 26 -17.85 -14.32 -0.15
C ILE A 26 -19.25 -13.84 -0.56
N ALA A 27 -20.23 -13.89 0.34
CA ALA A 27 -21.58 -13.45 0.03
C ALA A 27 -21.66 -11.95 -0.30
N ALA A 28 -20.85 -11.11 0.35
CA ALA A 28 -20.77 -9.68 0.03
C ALA A 28 -20.19 -9.46 -1.38
N ALA A 29 -19.13 -10.18 -1.73
CA ALA A 29 -18.54 -10.11 -3.07
C ALA A 29 -19.53 -10.57 -4.16
N GLN A 30 -20.28 -11.65 -3.92
CA GLN A 30 -21.32 -12.13 -4.85
C GLN A 30 -22.43 -11.09 -5.05
N ARG A 31 -22.93 -10.46 -3.98
CA ARG A 31 -23.93 -9.40 -4.09
C ARG A 31 -23.39 -8.20 -4.87
N ALA A 32 -22.18 -7.74 -4.56
CA ALA A 32 -21.59 -6.63 -5.27
C ALA A 32 -21.39 -6.93 -6.76
N ALA A 33 -20.96 -8.14 -7.11
CA ALA A 33 -20.83 -8.56 -8.50
C ALA A 33 -22.17 -8.63 -9.24
N ALA A 34 -23.25 -9.03 -8.56
CA ALA A 34 -24.60 -9.05 -9.14
C ALA A 34 -25.16 -7.63 -9.36
N GLU A 35 -24.83 -6.70 -8.48
CA GLU A 35 -25.36 -5.32 -8.50
C GLU A 35 -24.54 -4.41 -9.43
N TYR A 36 -23.20 -4.45 -9.33
CA TYR A 36 -22.30 -3.52 -10.03
C TYR A 36 -21.59 -4.16 -11.23
N GLY A 37 -21.75 -5.47 -11.44
CA GLY A 37 -20.95 -6.20 -12.43
C GLY A 37 -19.55 -6.54 -11.90
N THR A 38 -18.70 -7.04 -12.81
CA THR A 38 -17.35 -7.55 -12.49
C THR A 38 -16.25 -6.53 -12.74
N ALA A 39 -16.58 -5.34 -13.23
CA ALA A 39 -15.61 -4.27 -13.50
C ALA A 39 -16.27 -2.90 -13.50
N ALA A 40 -15.51 -1.89 -13.05
CA ALA A 40 -15.94 -0.48 -13.13
C ALA A 40 -15.85 0.10 -14.57
N ALA A 41 -15.17 -0.58 -15.48
CA ALA A 41 -15.02 -0.27 -16.91
C ALA A 41 -14.44 1.13 -17.22
N GLY A 42 -13.86 1.82 -16.25
CA GLY A 42 -13.24 3.15 -16.42
C GLY A 42 -12.40 3.58 -15.25
N SER A 43 -11.65 4.66 -15.43
CA SER A 43 -10.89 5.23 -14.33
C SER A 43 -11.83 5.91 -13.32
N ARG A 44 -11.46 5.90 -12.05
CA ARG A 44 -12.23 6.57 -10.98
C ARG A 44 -12.39 8.07 -11.20
N LEU A 45 -11.45 8.70 -11.91
CA LEU A 45 -11.50 10.13 -12.22
C LEU A 45 -12.62 10.47 -13.22
N ILE A 46 -13.03 9.52 -14.06
CA ILE A 46 -14.00 9.78 -15.14
C ILE A 46 -15.36 9.14 -14.80
N ASN A 47 -15.47 7.83 -14.87
CA ASN A 47 -16.75 7.12 -14.73
C ASN A 47 -16.66 5.81 -13.94
N GLY A 48 -15.47 5.44 -13.47
CA GLY A 48 -15.23 4.18 -12.73
C GLY A 48 -15.28 4.33 -11.22
N ASN A 49 -15.77 5.47 -10.67
CA ASN A 49 -15.97 5.64 -9.24
C ASN A 49 -17.39 5.18 -8.89
N LEU A 50 -17.49 4.00 -8.29
CA LEU A 50 -18.76 3.42 -7.84
C LEU A 50 -19.08 3.89 -6.41
N ALA A 51 -20.36 3.89 -6.05
CA ALA A 51 -20.79 4.14 -4.66
C ALA A 51 -20.09 3.21 -3.66
N LEU A 52 -19.80 1.97 -4.08
CA LEU A 52 -19.07 0.99 -3.28
C LEU A 52 -17.65 1.43 -2.91
N HIS A 53 -16.97 2.20 -3.78
CA HIS A 53 -15.65 2.79 -3.45
C HIS A 53 -15.78 3.85 -2.36
N GLU A 54 -16.78 4.72 -2.46
CA GLU A 54 -17.00 5.81 -1.50
C GLU A 54 -17.42 5.26 -0.13
N GLU A 55 -18.26 4.24 -0.11
CA GLU A 55 -18.65 3.54 1.11
C GLU A 55 -17.44 2.91 1.79
N LEU A 56 -16.61 2.17 1.04
CA LEU A 56 -15.40 1.54 1.57
C LEU A 56 -14.42 2.59 2.11
N GLU A 57 -14.20 3.69 1.39
CA GLU A 57 -13.32 4.78 1.83
C GLU A 57 -13.84 5.43 3.12
N GLY A 58 -15.15 5.64 3.22
CA GLY A 58 -15.78 6.15 4.45
C GLY A 58 -15.61 5.19 5.64
N GLU A 59 -15.79 3.88 5.43
CA GLU A 59 -15.58 2.86 6.47
C GLU A 59 -14.12 2.79 6.90
N LEU A 60 -13.17 2.79 5.95
CA LEU A 60 -11.74 2.77 6.24
C LEU A 60 -11.30 4.03 7.00
N ALA A 61 -11.78 5.20 6.61
CA ALA A 61 -11.48 6.44 7.31
C ALA A 61 -11.95 6.38 8.78
N ARG A 62 -13.17 5.90 9.02
CA ARG A 62 -13.71 5.70 10.38
C ARG A 62 -12.90 4.66 11.16
N PHE A 63 -12.61 3.52 10.57
CA PHE A 63 -11.86 2.45 11.21
C PHE A 63 -10.45 2.88 11.63
N THR A 64 -9.76 3.64 10.78
CA THR A 64 -8.39 4.13 11.04
C THR A 64 -8.34 5.44 11.83
N GLY A 65 -9.47 6.08 12.11
CA GLY A 65 -9.55 7.36 12.83
C GLY A 65 -9.05 8.55 12.00
N HIS A 66 -9.09 8.47 10.67
CA HIS A 66 -8.69 9.53 9.76
C HIS A 66 -9.89 10.27 9.18
N SER A 67 -9.69 11.50 8.71
CA SER A 67 -10.73 12.31 8.08
C SER A 67 -11.16 11.80 6.70
N ALA A 68 -10.29 11.06 6.02
CA ALA A 68 -10.53 10.49 4.70
C ALA A 68 -9.62 9.28 4.45
N ALA A 69 -10.02 8.44 3.51
CA ALA A 69 -9.21 7.36 2.95
C ALA A 69 -9.32 7.38 1.43
N LEU A 70 -8.34 6.80 0.75
CA LEU A 70 -8.36 6.58 -0.69
C LEU A 70 -7.95 5.14 -0.98
N VAL A 71 -8.81 4.42 -1.72
CA VAL A 71 -8.60 3.02 -2.08
C VAL A 71 -7.92 2.92 -3.44
N PHE A 72 -6.92 2.06 -3.52
CA PHE A 72 -6.21 1.69 -4.74
C PHE A 72 -6.46 0.22 -5.07
N SER A 73 -6.26 -0.16 -6.33
CA SER A 73 -6.44 -1.54 -6.80
C SER A 73 -5.43 -2.54 -6.21
N SER A 74 -4.32 -2.05 -5.66
CA SER A 74 -3.33 -2.84 -4.95
C SER A 74 -2.47 -1.96 -4.06
N GLY A 75 -1.79 -2.55 -3.05
CA GLY A 75 -0.79 -1.85 -2.24
C GLY A 75 0.39 -1.34 -3.07
N TYR A 76 0.74 -2.05 -4.15
CA TYR A 76 1.76 -1.59 -5.10
C TYR A 76 1.38 -0.23 -5.71
N MET A 77 0.16 -0.13 -6.24
CA MET A 77 -0.37 1.12 -6.81
C MET A 77 -0.53 2.23 -5.77
N ALA A 78 -0.88 1.87 -4.53
CA ALA A 78 -0.95 2.84 -3.44
C ALA A 78 0.42 3.48 -3.17
N ASN A 79 1.48 2.69 -3.05
CA ASN A 79 2.83 3.20 -2.84
C ASN A 79 3.30 4.09 -4.00
N LEU A 80 3.07 3.68 -5.26
CA LEU A 80 3.38 4.50 -6.42
C LEU A 80 2.62 5.83 -6.41
N GLY A 81 1.32 5.78 -6.14
CA GLY A 81 0.44 6.95 -6.11
C GLY A 81 0.82 7.93 -5.01
N VAL A 82 1.04 7.44 -3.79
CA VAL A 82 1.34 8.26 -2.61
C VAL A 82 2.68 8.97 -2.77
N LEU A 83 3.77 8.24 -3.03
CA LEU A 83 5.09 8.86 -3.12
C LEU A 83 5.21 9.73 -4.38
N GLY A 84 4.62 9.30 -5.50
CA GLY A 84 4.60 10.10 -6.73
C GLY A 84 3.83 11.41 -6.61
N ALA A 85 2.78 11.46 -5.77
CA ALA A 85 1.99 12.66 -5.53
C ALA A 85 2.60 13.59 -4.47
N LEU A 86 3.24 13.03 -3.44
CA LEU A 86 3.72 13.80 -2.29
C LEU A 86 5.16 14.29 -2.47
N CYS A 87 6.00 13.59 -3.23
CA CYS A 87 7.42 13.86 -3.35
C CYS A 87 7.80 14.27 -4.78
N GLY A 88 8.79 15.15 -4.88
CA GLY A 88 9.32 15.63 -6.15
C GLY A 88 10.81 15.96 -6.08
N PRO A 89 11.39 16.59 -7.11
CA PRO A 89 12.84 16.83 -7.21
C PRO A 89 13.46 17.59 -6.04
N ASP A 90 12.67 18.45 -5.37
CA ASP A 90 13.12 19.25 -4.23
C ASP A 90 12.99 18.54 -2.87
N ASP A 91 12.50 17.30 -2.88
CA ASP A 91 12.27 16.50 -1.69
C ASP A 91 13.31 15.38 -1.56
N VAL A 92 13.46 14.84 -0.35
CA VAL A 92 14.25 13.65 -0.10
C VAL A 92 13.41 12.58 0.57
N ILE A 93 13.54 11.34 0.10
CA ILE A 93 12.95 10.15 0.69
C ILE A 93 14.05 9.37 1.40
N VAL A 94 13.85 9.07 2.68
CA VAL A 94 14.72 8.19 3.47
C VAL A 94 14.02 6.84 3.55
N SER A 95 14.60 5.83 2.95
CA SER A 95 14.00 4.51 2.75
C SER A 95 14.77 3.44 3.49
N ASP A 96 14.06 2.57 4.21
CA ASP A 96 14.67 1.35 4.74
C ASP A 96 15.20 0.46 3.59
N SER A 97 16.34 -0.19 3.81
CA SER A 97 17.02 -1.02 2.81
C SER A 97 16.26 -2.28 2.39
N LEU A 98 15.33 -2.76 3.23
CA LEU A 98 14.49 -3.94 2.96
C LEU A 98 13.04 -3.60 2.59
N ASN A 99 12.74 -2.33 2.33
CA ASN A 99 11.41 -1.93 1.88
C ASN A 99 10.97 -2.72 0.64
N HIS A 100 9.66 -2.95 0.56
CA HIS A 100 9.04 -3.65 -0.57
C HIS A 100 9.38 -3.00 -1.92
N ALA A 101 9.49 -3.79 -2.97
CA ALA A 101 9.83 -3.34 -4.33
C ALA A 101 8.95 -2.17 -4.83
N SER A 102 7.67 -2.13 -4.45
CA SER A 102 6.76 -1.03 -4.79
C SER A 102 7.19 0.32 -4.21
N ILE A 103 7.78 0.34 -3.01
CA ILE A 103 8.33 1.55 -2.38
C ILE A 103 9.59 1.99 -3.14
N ILE A 104 10.46 1.05 -3.50
CA ILE A 104 11.66 1.34 -4.30
C ILE A 104 11.28 1.96 -5.64
N ASP A 105 10.30 1.40 -6.33
CA ASP A 105 9.83 1.92 -7.61
C ASP A 105 9.11 3.26 -7.45
N ALA A 106 8.34 3.44 -6.39
CA ALA A 106 7.72 4.71 -6.07
C ALA A 106 8.75 5.81 -5.80
N CYS A 107 9.84 5.52 -5.08
CA CYS A 107 10.97 6.43 -4.89
C CYS A 107 11.57 6.88 -6.23
N ARG A 108 11.81 5.93 -7.14
CA ARG A 108 12.34 6.22 -8.48
C ARG A 108 11.41 7.10 -9.30
N LEU A 109 10.11 6.79 -9.29
CA LEU A 109 9.10 7.54 -10.05
C LEU A 109 8.83 8.93 -9.50
N SER A 110 8.97 9.16 -8.19
CA SER A 110 8.75 10.47 -7.56
C SER A 110 9.75 11.53 -7.99
N ARG A 111 10.90 11.14 -8.55
CA ARG A 111 12.07 12.00 -8.88
C ARG A 111 12.72 12.67 -7.66
N ALA A 112 12.27 12.37 -6.44
CA ALA A 112 12.92 12.83 -5.23
C ALA A 112 14.28 12.16 -5.05
N GLN A 113 15.21 12.82 -4.36
CA GLN A 113 16.42 12.15 -3.94
C GLN A 113 16.08 11.02 -2.97
N THR A 114 16.66 9.84 -3.16
CA THR A 114 16.49 8.73 -2.21
C THR A 114 17.78 8.52 -1.43
N ARG A 115 17.64 8.38 -0.12
CA ARG A 115 18.68 7.95 0.80
C ARG A 115 18.22 6.68 1.49
N VAL A 116 19.09 5.68 1.50
CA VAL A 116 18.79 4.38 2.09
C VAL A 116 19.54 4.27 3.41
N PHE A 117 18.87 3.77 4.44
CA PHE A 117 19.46 3.42 5.72
C PHE A 117 19.39 1.91 5.97
N ALA A 118 20.27 1.40 6.83
CA ALA A 118 20.34 0.00 7.17
C ALA A 118 19.03 -0.46 7.84
N HIS A 119 18.57 -1.67 7.48
CA HIS A 119 17.31 -2.21 7.96
C HIS A 119 17.19 -2.17 9.48
N ASN A 120 16.08 -1.60 9.96
CA ASN A 120 15.72 -1.52 11.37
C ASN A 120 16.86 -0.94 12.27
N ASP A 121 17.65 -0.03 11.71
CA ASP A 121 18.78 0.61 12.41
C ASP A 121 18.49 2.11 12.66
N PRO A 122 18.03 2.47 13.87
CA PRO A 122 17.76 3.86 14.22
C PRO A 122 19.00 4.76 14.26
N GLU A 123 20.20 4.21 14.53
CA GLU A 123 21.43 4.97 14.56
C GLU A 123 21.86 5.34 13.14
N ASP A 124 21.79 4.39 12.21
CA ASP A 124 22.05 4.67 10.80
C ASP A 124 21.01 5.64 10.21
N LEU A 125 19.73 5.48 10.55
CA LEU A 125 18.68 6.44 10.19
C LEU A 125 19.03 7.85 10.69
N ALA A 126 19.42 8.00 11.95
CA ALA A 126 19.81 9.29 12.52
C ALA A 126 21.03 9.88 11.79
N ARG A 127 22.03 9.06 11.48
CA ARG A 127 23.22 9.45 10.71
C ARG A 127 22.85 9.94 9.31
N VAL A 128 22.00 9.22 8.60
CA VAL A 128 21.51 9.61 7.27
C VAL A 128 20.71 10.91 7.35
N ALA A 129 19.81 11.02 8.31
CA ALA A 129 18.94 12.18 8.47
C ALA A 129 19.70 13.48 8.84
N ALA A 130 20.78 13.37 9.61
CA ALA A 130 21.59 14.52 10.02
C ALA A 130 22.24 15.27 8.84
N GLY A 131 22.53 14.55 7.73
CA GLY A 131 23.12 15.14 6.53
C GLY A 131 22.11 15.77 5.56
N LEU A 132 20.81 15.71 5.85
CA LEU A 132 19.77 16.18 4.94
C LEU A 132 19.45 17.65 5.15
N THR A 133 20.11 18.53 4.39
CA THR A 133 19.87 19.97 4.40
C THR A 133 19.41 20.45 3.01
N GLY A 134 18.65 21.54 2.97
CA GLY A 134 18.25 22.19 1.71
C GLY A 134 17.05 21.54 1.00
N PHE A 135 16.44 20.49 1.55
CA PHE A 135 15.25 19.87 0.99
C PHE A 135 13.96 20.53 1.50
N ARG A 136 12.97 20.65 0.62
CA ARG A 136 11.63 21.15 0.94
C ARG A 136 10.94 20.23 1.95
N ARG A 137 10.98 18.92 1.70
CA ARG A 137 10.43 17.86 2.57
C ARG A 137 11.43 16.75 2.77
N ARG A 138 11.33 16.11 3.93
CA ARG A 138 12.03 14.88 4.26
C ARG A 138 10.97 13.85 4.61
N VAL A 139 10.91 12.77 3.86
CA VAL A 139 9.89 11.72 4.00
C VAL A 139 10.59 10.43 4.37
N LEU A 140 10.29 9.90 5.56
CA LEU A 140 10.73 8.57 5.98
C LEU A 140 9.69 7.55 5.51
N VAL A 141 10.17 6.48 4.87
CA VAL A 141 9.32 5.39 4.38
C VAL A 141 9.88 4.06 4.84
N CYS A 142 9.04 3.28 5.52
CA CYS A 142 9.34 1.91 5.94
C CYS A 142 8.08 1.07 5.94
N ASP A 143 8.22 -0.24 5.74
CA ASP A 143 7.14 -1.19 5.92
C ASP A 143 6.86 -1.42 7.40
N GLY A 144 5.60 -1.61 7.77
CA GLY A 144 5.21 -1.99 9.12
C GLY A 144 5.42 -3.48 9.40
N VAL A 145 5.38 -4.30 8.34
CA VAL A 145 5.69 -5.74 8.35
C VAL A 145 6.44 -6.03 7.06
N TYR A 146 7.67 -6.46 7.17
CA TYR A 146 8.52 -6.78 6.02
C TYR A 146 8.19 -8.17 5.48
N SER A 147 8.25 -8.32 4.16
CA SER A 147 7.96 -9.60 3.49
C SER A 147 9.11 -10.59 3.54
N MET A 148 10.32 -10.11 3.78
CA MET A 148 11.56 -10.88 3.86
C MET A 148 12.30 -10.43 5.14
N ASP A 149 12.80 -11.38 5.89
CA ASP A 149 13.63 -11.18 7.08
C ASP A 149 15.11 -11.31 6.74
#